data_843086a17bf38ef49d41b48396f0d584
#
_entry.id   843086a17bf38ef49d41b48396f0d584
#
_cell.length_a   1.000
_cell.length_b   1.000
_cell.length_c   1.000
_cell.angle_alpha   90.00
_cell.angle_beta   90.00
_cell.angle_gamma   90.00
#
_symmetry.space_group_name_H-M   'P 1'
#
loop_
_entity.id
_entity.type
_entity.pdbx_description
1 polymer ?
#
loop_
_entity_poly.entity_id
_entity_poly.type
_entity_poly.pdbx_seq_one_letter_code
_entity_poly.pdbx_strand_id
1 'polypeptide(L)'
;MNRIFENYNITKEGKIFRISDGKEMKCCKDSTGYIKFSPRFNGEKVQAKVHRLVAIKYIPNPNNLPFVNHINGDKTDNRVENLEWCNCKQNIQHAHKTGLATNKHLKKKVKQIDINTGEVIAIYNSYREASIATGIGETNISAVCRHYKPKNRPKARQTAGGFKWVTCND
;
A
#
# COMPACT_ATOMS: atom_id res chain seq x y z
N MET A 1 20.66 8.87 -9.73
CA MET A 1 19.79 10.08 -9.74
C MET A 1 20.44 11.28 -10.41
N ASN A 2 21.75 11.53 -10.24
CA ASN A 2 22.44 12.67 -10.85
C ASN A 2 22.21 12.79 -12.36
N ARG A 3 22.31 11.70 -13.12
CA ARG A 3 22.07 11.69 -14.58
C ARG A 3 20.71 12.27 -15.00
N ILE A 4 19.65 12.15 -14.16
CA ILE A 4 18.34 12.74 -14.48
C ILE A 4 18.43 14.26 -14.38
N PHE A 5 19.01 14.80 -13.30
CA PHE A 5 19.10 16.25 -13.11
C PHE A 5 20.07 16.95 -14.08
N GLU A 6 21.06 16.23 -14.62
CA GLU A 6 21.98 16.72 -15.64
C GLU A 6 21.30 16.88 -17.01
N ASN A 7 20.31 16.05 -17.34
CA ASN A 7 19.69 16.00 -18.66
C ASN A 7 18.26 16.52 -18.69
N TYR A 8 17.60 16.66 -17.51
CA TYR A 8 16.19 17.05 -17.42
C TYR A 8 15.96 18.11 -16.35
N ASN A 9 15.20 19.12 -16.72
CA ASN A 9 14.70 20.13 -15.79
C ASN A 9 13.35 19.64 -15.20
N ILE A 10 13.30 19.51 -13.89
CA ILE A 10 12.09 19.18 -13.13
C ILE A 10 11.54 20.49 -12.58
N THR A 11 10.28 20.79 -12.80
CA THR A 11 9.61 21.99 -12.30
C THR A 11 8.97 21.77 -10.93
N LYS A 12 8.56 22.85 -10.24
CA LYS A 12 7.84 22.81 -8.97
C LYS A 12 6.47 22.14 -9.08
N GLU A 13 5.87 22.17 -10.26
CA GLU A 13 4.59 21.55 -10.59
C GLU A 13 4.72 20.05 -10.93
N GLY A 14 5.95 19.52 -10.94
CA GLY A 14 6.21 18.11 -11.27
C GLY A 14 6.24 17.81 -12.77
N LYS A 15 6.36 18.83 -13.62
CA LYS A 15 6.63 18.64 -15.05
C LYS A 15 8.11 18.43 -15.29
N ILE A 16 8.44 17.68 -16.33
CA ILE A 16 9.81 17.33 -16.68
C ILE A 16 10.09 17.75 -18.13
N PHE A 17 11.14 18.54 -18.31
CA PHE A 17 11.57 19.01 -19.63
C PHE A 17 13.00 18.52 -19.91
N ARG A 18 13.24 18.09 -21.14
CA ARG A 18 14.60 17.76 -21.57
C ARG A 18 15.39 19.06 -21.78
N ILE A 19 16.61 19.13 -21.25
CA ILE A 19 17.43 20.35 -21.30
C ILE A 19 17.88 20.65 -22.73
N SER A 20 18.21 19.61 -23.52
CA SER A 20 18.81 19.80 -24.86
C SER A 20 17.90 20.46 -25.88
N ASP A 21 16.57 20.29 -25.77
CA ASP A 21 15.58 20.75 -26.76
C ASP A 21 14.34 21.39 -26.13
N GLY A 22 14.29 21.51 -24.81
CA GLY A 22 13.16 22.07 -24.08
C GLY A 22 11.87 21.24 -24.14
N LYS A 23 11.92 20.02 -24.69
CA LYS A 23 10.72 19.19 -24.89
C LYS A 23 10.18 18.68 -23.56
N GLU A 24 8.86 18.82 -23.36
CA GLU A 24 8.17 18.23 -22.22
C GLU A 24 8.12 16.69 -22.37
N MET A 25 8.52 16.02 -21.29
CA MET A 25 8.62 14.57 -21.25
C MET A 25 7.35 13.94 -20.72
N LYS A 26 6.85 12.92 -21.41
CA LYS A 26 5.67 12.18 -20.99
C LYS A 26 6.01 11.31 -19.75
N CYS A 27 5.25 11.52 -18.68
CA CYS A 27 5.25 10.67 -17.49
C CYS A 27 4.02 9.75 -17.50
N CYS A 28 4.10 8.61 -16.81
CA CYS A 28 3.01 7.65 -16.76
C CYS A 28 2.72 7.19 -15.34
N LYS A 29 1.48 6.81 -15.06
CA LYS A 29 1.08 6.25 -13.78
C LYS A 29 1.57 4.79 -13.66
N ASP A 30 2.15 4.42 -12.53
CA ASP A 30 2.53 3.05 -12.24
C ASP A 30 1.35 2.25 -11.63
N SER A 31 1.52 0.94 -11.43
CA SER A 31 0.51 0.05 -10.84
C SER A 31 0.13 0.42 -9.40
N THR A 32 0.95 1.21 -8.71
CA THR A 32 0.71 1.68 -7.34
C THR A 32 0.08 3.07 -7.30
N GLY A 33 -0.19 3.67 -8.47
CA GLY A 33 -0.86 4.95 -8.64
C GLY A 33 0.06 6.17 -8.68
N TYR A 34 1.38 6.01 -8.53
CA TYR A 34 2.32 7.12 -8.60
C TYR A 34 2.70 7.47 -10.03
N ILE A 35 2.97 8.76 -10.26
CA ILE A 35 3.53 9.21 -11.55
C ILE A 35 5.03 8.90 -11.58
N LYS A 36 5.45 8.18 -12.62
CA LYS A 36 6.84 7.83 -12.86
C LYS A 36 7.36 8.42 -14.18
N PHE A 37 8.62 8.76 -14.16
CA PHE A 37 9.44 9.15 -15.29
C PHE A 37 10.43 8.03 -15.60
N SER A 38 10.58 7.66 -16.88
CA SER A 38 11.39 6.51 -17.28
C SER A 38 12.25 6.83 -18.50
N PRO A 39 13.29 7.69 -18.35
CA PRO A 39 14.22 7.98 -19.45
C PRO A 39 15.13 6.78 -19.76
N ARG A 40 15.75 6.82 -20.93
CA ARG A 40 16.82 5.92 -21.34
C ARG A 40 18.13 6.68 -21.45
N PHE A 41 19.20 6.12 -20.90
CA PHE A 41 20.57 6.61 -21.01
C PHE A 41 21.42 5.48 -21.57
N ASN A 42 22.02 5.67 -22.75
CA ASN A 42 22.83 4.64 -23.42
C ASN A 42 22.12 3.27 -23.52
N GLY A 43 20.82 3.28 -23.84
CA GLY A 43 19.99 2.08 -23.92
C GLY A 43 19.41 1.59 -22.59
N GLU A 44 19.98 1.95 -21.46
CA GLU A 44 19.49 1.55 -20.14
C GLU A 44 18.28 2.39 -19.71
N LYS A 45 17.24 1.73 -19.23
CA LYS A 45 16.02 2.37 -18.70
C LYS A 45 16.21 2.68 -17.23
N VAL A 46 16.19 3.96 -16.89
CA VAL A 46 16.18 4.45 -15.51
C VAL A 46 14.74 4.79 -15.11
N GLN A 47 14.29 4.37 -13.92
CA GLN A 47 12.96 4.69 -13.42
C GLN A 47 13.05 5.55 -12.16
N ALA A 48 12.30 6.64 -12.13
CA ALA A 48 12.19 7.51 -10.98
C ALA A 48 10.72 7.94 -10.77
N LYS A 49 10.31 8.06 -9.52
CA LYS A 49 9.00 8.63 -9.16
C LYS A 49 9.09 10.15 -9.19
N VAL A 50 8.15 10.82 -9.87
CA VAL A 50 8.17 12.26 -10.08
C VAL A 50 8.17 13.03 -8.76
N HIS A 51 7.31 12.68 -7.79
CA HIS A 51 7.30 13.32 -6.47
C HIS A 51 8.66 13.29 -5.77
N ARG A 52 9.42 12.19 -5.92
CA ARG A 52 10.76 12.11 -5.34
C ARG A 52 11.76 13.03 -6.03
N LEU A 53 11.65 13.18 -7.36
CA LEU A 53 12.49 14.12 -8.11
C LEU A 53 12.21 15.57 -7.70
N VAL A 54 10.93 15.93 -7.54
CA VAL A 54 10.53 17.26 -7.04
C VAL A 54 11.03 17.47 -5.62
N ALA A 55 10.80 16.53 -4.72
CA ALA A 55 11.22 16.66 -3.33
C ALA A 55 12.75 16.80 -3.20
N ILE A 56 13.54 15.99 -3.92
CA ILE A 56 14.99 16.07 -3.91
C ILE A 56 15.49 17.43 -4.40
N LYS A 57 14.82 18.00 -5.40
CA LYS A 57 15.26 19.27 -6.00
C LYS A 57 14.88 20.50 -5.18
N TYR A 58 13.69 20.47 -4.54
CA TYR A 58 13.08 21.68 -4.00
C TYR A 58 12.81 21.67 -2.50
N ILE A 59 12.80 20.49 -1.85
CA ILE A 59 12.46 20.40 -0.42
C ILE A 59 13.69 19.98 0.37
N PRO A 60 14.21 20.84 1.26
CA PRO A 60 15.33 20.47 2.14
C PRO A 60 15.00 19.24 2.99
N ASN A 61 16.00 18.34 3.13
CA ASN A 61 15.86 17.13 3.95
C ASN A 61 17.02 16.99 4.95
N PRO A 62 17.13 17.89 5.93
CA PRO A 62 18.28 17.91 6.87
C PRO A 62 18.33 16.66 7.75
N ASN A 63 17.16 16.01 7.98
CA ASN A 63 17.05 14.82 8.81
C ASN A 63 17.17 13.50 8.01
N ASN A 64 17.51 13.56 6.72
CA ASN A 64 17.60 12.39 5.83
C ASN A 64 16.38 11.45 5.90
N LEU A 65 15.17 12.02 5.96
CA LEU A 65 13.94 11.26 6.02
C LEU A 65 13.74 10.44 4.73
N PRO A 66 13.36 9.16 4.83
CA PRO A 66 13.44 8.23 3.70
C PRO A 66 12.25 8.30 2.73
N PHE A 67 11.10 8.83 3.19
CA PHE A 67 9.86 8.83 2.40
C PHE A 67 9.45 10.24 2.02
N VAL A 68 8.74 10.35 0.88
CA VAL A 68 8.02 11.55 0.46
C VAL A 68 6.54 11.23 0.50
N ASN A 69 5.79 12.02 1.24
CA ASN A 69 4.34 11.92 1.39
C ASN A 69 3.63 12.97 0.52
N HIS A 70 2.44 12.67 0.04
CA HIS A 70 1.51 13.62 -0.57
C HIS A 70 0.55 14.12 0.50
N ILE A 71 0.60 15.40 0.83
CA ILE A 71 -0.15 16.01 1.95
C ILE A 71 -1.66 15.83 1.75
N ASN A 72 -2.16 15.98 0.52
CA ASN A 72 -3.58 15.77 0.17
C ASN A 72 -3.94 14.29 -0.11
N GLY A 73 -2.96 13.36 -0.07
CA GLY A 73 -3.14 11.94 -0.37
C GLY A 73 -3.27 11.59 -1.86
N ASP A 74 -3.29 12.57 -2.77
CA ASP A 74 -3.33 12.32 -4.21
C ASP A 74 -1.91 12.07 -4.76
N LYS A 75 -1.64 10.82 -5.12
CA LYS A 75 -0.36 10.36 -5.66
C LYS A 75 -0.02 10.95 -7.03
N THR A 76 -0.95 11.63 -7.67
CA THR A 76 -0.77 12.26 -8.98
C THR A 76 -0.44 13.74 -8.89
N ASP A 77 -0.71 14.38 -7.77
CA ASP A 77 -0.42 15.79 -7.50
C ASP A 77 1.01 15.96 -6.96
N ASN A 78 1.96 16.15 -7.87
CA ASN A 78 3.39 16.22 -7.56
C ASN A 78 3.91 17.66 -7.40
N ARG A 79 3.03 18.63 -7.17
CA ARG A 79 3.45 20.02 -6.86
C ARG A 79 4.22 20.05 -5.56
N VAL A 80 5.25 20.91 -5.49
CA VAL A 80 6.14 21.01 -4.33
C VAL A 80 5.38 21.32 -3.04
N GLU A 81 4.34 22.15 -3.10
CA GLU A 81 3.49 22.55 -1.97
C GLU A 81 2.71 21.36 -1.36
N ASN A 82 2.50 20.31 -2.15
CA ASN A 82 1.79 19.09 -1.74
C ASN A 82 2.72 17.97 -1.28
N LEU A 83 4.02 18.20 -1.21
CA LEU A 83 4.99 17.18 -0.89
C LEU A 83 5.74 17.51 0.41
N GLU A 84 6.00 16.50 1.22
CA GLU A 84 6.79 16.60 2.43
C GLU A 84 7.69 15.37 2.61
N TRP A 85 8.88 15.56 3.22
CA TRP A 85 9.68 14.45 3.69
C TRP A 85 9.11 13.91 5.01
N CYS A 86 9.03 12.59 5.14
CA CYS A 86 8.51 11.96 6.36
C CYS A 86 9.24 10.65 6.69
N ASN A 87 9.10 10.21 7.94
CA ASN A 87 9.47 8.87 8.36
C ASN A 87 8.30 7.87 8.18
N CYS A 88 8.57 6.58 8.38
CA CYS A 88 7.56 5.52 8.24
C CYS A 88 6.35 5.74 9.16
N LYS A 89 6.58 6.12 10.42
CA LYS A 89 5.52 6.35 11.41
C LYS A 89 4.60 7.49 11.00
N GLN A 90 5.17 8.63 10.58
CA GLN A 90 4.41 9.79 10.10
C GLN A 90 3.57 9.44 8.86
N ASN A 91 4.16 8.72 7.90
CA ASN A 91 3.45 8.30 6.69
C ASN A 91 2.26 7.38 6.99
N ILE A 92 2.42 6.43 7.92
CA ILE A 92 1.34 5.55 8.37
C ILE A 92 0.26 6.36 9.11
N GLN A 93 0.64 7.25 10.02
CA GLN A 93 -0.31 8.10 10.75
C GLN A 93 -1.11 8.99 9.80
N HIS A 94 -0.45 9.60 8.82
CA HIS A 94 -1.11 10.40 7.79
C HIS A 94 -2.13 9.56 7.01
N ALA A 95 -1.75 8.36 6.55
CA ALA A 95 -2.65 7.46 5.84
C ALA A 95 -3.89 7.05 6.66
N HIS A 96 -3.75 6.90 7.99
CA HIS A 96 -4.90 6.66 8.88
C HIS A 96 -5.78 7.90 9.05
N LYS A 97 -5.17 9.06 9.27
CA LYS A 97 -5.88 10.33 9.49
C LYS A 97 -6.69 10.77 8.26
N THR A 98 -6.15 10.54 7.06
CA THR A 98 -6.79 10.88 5.79
C THR A 98 -7.71 9.78 5.24
N GLY A 99 -7.87 8.66 5.97
CA GLY A 99 -8.71 7.53 5.53
C GLY A 99 -8.13 6.73 4.35
N LEU A 100 -6.91 7.02 3.92
CA LEU A 100 -6.22 6.28 2.85
C LEU A 100 -5.82 4.86 3.29
N ALA A 101 -5.50 4.68 4.58
CA ALA A 101 -5.32 3.37 5.19
C ALA A 101 -6.68 2.80 5.57
N THR A 102 -7.36 2.19 4.62
CA THR A 102 -8.58 1.45 4.94
C THR A 102 -8.21 0.09 5.50
N ASN A 103 -8.53 -0.14 6.77
CA ASN A 103 -8.51 -1.48 7.38
C ASN A 103 -9.64 -2.37 6.81
N LYS A 104 -9.96 -2.25 5.51
CA LYS A 104 -10.99 -3.06 4.85
C LYS A 104 -10.81 -4.57 5.07
N HIS A 105 -9.58 -5.02 5.29
CA HIS A 105 -9.28 -6.43 5.54
C HIS A 105 -9.61 -6.89 6.97
N LEU A 106 -9.78 -5.95 7.91
CA LEU A 106 -10.00 -6.28 9.32
C LEU A 106 -11.48 -6.34 9.73
N LYS A 107 -12.42 -5.95 8.86
CA LYS A 107 -13.87 -5.93 9.15
C LYS A 107 -14.67 -6.95 8.33
N LYS A 108 -14.10 -8.12 8.05
CA LYS A 108 -14.88 -9.19 7.45
C LYS A 108 -15.66 -9.90 8.56
N LYS A 109 -16.99 -9.82 8.51
CA LYS A 109 -17.85 -10.64 9.35
C LYS A 109 -17.54 -12.11 9.14
N VAL A 110 -17.52 -12.89 10.20
CA VAL A 110 -17.18 -14.31 10.16
C VAL A 110 -18.19 -15.12 10.98
N LYS A 111 -18.61 -16.25 10.42
CA LYS A 111 -19.48 -17.24 11.08
C LYS A 111 -18.63 -18.34 11.69
N GLN A 112 -18.91 -18.66 12.95
CA GLN A 112 -18.45 -19.86 13.63
C GLN A 112 -19.49 -20.95 13.41
N ILE A 113 -19.10 -22.10 12.91
CA ILE A 113 -20.00 -23.20 12.53
C ILE A 113 -19.54 -24.46 13.25
N ASP A 114 -20.47 -25.16 13.86
CA ASP A 114 -20.23 -26.48 14.44
C ASP A 114 -19.87 -27.48 13.33
N ILE A 115 -18.82 -28.25 13.56
CA ILE A 115 -18.31 -29.18 12.55
C ILE A 115 -19.18 -30.42 12.38
N ASN A 116 -19.93 -30.80 13.43
CA ASN A 116 -20.73 -32.01 13.45
C ASN A 116 -22.18 -31.74 12.95
N THR A 117 -22.78 -30.63 13.40
CA THR A 117 -24.16 -30.28 13.05
C THR A 117 -24.26 -29.39 11.82
N GLY A 118 -23.19 -28.64 11.49
CA GLY A 118 -23.23 -27.64 10.43
C GLY A 118 -23.97 -26.35 10.80
N GLU A 119 -24.44 -26.24 12.05
CA GLU A 119 -25.18 -25.06 12.52
C GLU A 119 -24.26 -23.87 12.82
N VAL A 120 -24.79 -22.66 12.62
CA VAL A 120 -24.10 -21.42 12.96
C VAL A 120 -24.21 -21.17 14.45
N ILE A 121 -23.08 -21.25 15.17
CA ILE A 121 -23.00 -21.01 16.62
C ILE A 121 -23.02 -19.50 16.90
N ALA A 122 -22.22 -18.72 16.15
CA ALA A 122 -22.11 -17.29 16.34
C ALA A 122 -21.65 -16.56 15.07
N ILE A 123 -21.94 -15.26 15.02
CA ILE A 123 -21.46 -14.34 13.97
C ILE A 123 -20.71 -13.20 14.63
N TYR A 124 -19.48 -12.95 14.17
CA TYR A 124 -18.61 -11.89 14.66
C TYR A 124 -18.35 -10.85 13.56
N ASN A 125 -18.18 -9.58 13.93
CA ASN A 125 -17.95 -8.49 12.97
C ASN A 125 -16.51 -8.46 12.42
N SER A 126 -15.61 -9.22 13.02
CA SER A 126 -14.20 -9.32 12.57
C SER A 126 -13.55 -10.60 13.07
N TYR A 127 -12.44 -11.00 12.43
CA TYR A 127 -11.59 -12.10 12.92
C TYR A 127 -11.07 -11.84 14.33
N ARG A 128 -10.77 -10.56 14.66
CA ARG A 128 -10.28 -10.14 15.98
C ARG A 128 -11.35 -10.33 17.06
N GLU A 129 -12.59 -9.95 16.80
CA GLU A 129 -13.72 -10.15 17.71
C GLU A 129 -13.94 -11.64 17.98
N ALA A 130 -13.95 -12.46 16.91
CA ALA A 130 -14.03 -13.90 17.03
C ALA A 130 -12.88 -14.50 17.86
N SER A 131 -11.66 -14.01 17.66
CA SER A 131 -10.48 -14.43 18.41
C SER A 131 -10.59 -14.11 19.91
N ILE A 132 -11.06 -12.92 20.26
CA ILE A 132 -11.27 -12.52 21.67
C ILE A 132 -12.36 -13.37 22.31
N ALA A 133 -13.47 -13.59 21.61
CA ALA A 133 -14.61 -14.34 22.16
C ALA A 133 -14.33 -15.83 22.34
N THR A 134 -13.50 -16.43 21.49
CA THR A 134 -13.28 -17.88 21.46
C THR A 134 -11.91 -18.33 21.96
N GLY A 135 -10.96 -17.40 22.17
CA GLY A 135 -9.55 -17.72 22.49
C GLY A 135 -8.77 -18.30 21.31
N ILE A 136 -9.38 -18.45 20.12
CA ILE A 136 -8.72 -19.02 18.94
C ILE A 136 -7.98 -17.92 18.21
N GLY A 137 -6.67 -18.12 17.91
CA GLY A 137 -5.84 -17.10 17.26
C GLY A 137 -6.43 -16.58 15.95
N GLU A 138 -6.45 -15.27 15.75
CA GLU A 138 -7.00 -14.57 14.59
C GLU A 138 -6.44 -15.10 13.26
N THR A 139 -5.13 -15.40 13.22
CA THR A 139 -4.46 -15.98 12.05
C THR A 139 -5.00 -17.36 11.69
N ASN A 140 -5.37 -18.16 12.69
CA ASN A 140 -5.93 -19.49 12.48
C ASN A 140 -7.35 -19.40 11.90
N ILE A 141 -8.20 -18.52 12.44
CA ILE A 141 -9.55 -18.25 11.93
C ILE A 141 -9.49 -17.77 10.48
N SER A 142 -8.64 -16.77 10.20
CA SER A 142 -8.50 -16.21 8.86
C SER A 142 -7.93 -17.20 7.84
N ALA A 143 -7.05 -18.11 8.27
CA ALA A 143 -6.49 -19.17 7.42
C ALA A 143 -7.57 -20.17 6.98
N VAL A 144 -8.51 -20.52 7.86
CA VAL A 144 -9.66 -21.37 7.52
C VAL A 144 -10.58 -20.66 6.52
N CYS A 145 -10.93 -19.41 6.80
CA CYS A 145 -11.81 -18.62 5.94
C CYS A 145 -11.24 -18.37 4.53
N ARG A 146 -9.90 -18.32 4.40
CA ARG A 146 -9.21 -18.14 3.11
C ARG A 146 -8.87 -19.45 2.42
N HIS A 147 -9.21 -20.60 2.99
CA HIS A 147 -8.76 -21.91 2.52
C HIS A 147 -7.23 -21.97 2.33
N TYR A 148 -6.49 -21.36 3.27
CA TYR A 148 -5.04 -21.24 3.17
C TYR A 148 -4.36 -22.62 3.22
N LYS A 149 -3.57 -22.93 2.18
CA LYS A 149 -2.76 -24.16 2.08
C LYS A 149 -1.29 -23.82 2.35
N PRO A 150 -0.74 -24.19 3.51
CA PRO A 150 0.68 -24.03 3.79
C PRO A 150 1.52 -24.88 2.81
N LYS A 151 2.72 -24.39 2.44
CA LYS A 151 3.63 -25.09 1.51
C LYS A 151 3.95 -26.54 1.93
N ASN A 152 4.01 -26.80 3.24
CA ASN A 152 4.39 -28.10 3.81
C ASN A 152 3.20 -28.98 4.21
N ARG A 153 1.99 -28.68 3.76
CA ARG A 153 0.80 -29.51 4.06
C ARG A 153 0.05 -29.86 2.78
N PRO A 154 -0.40 -31.12 2.63
CA PRO A 154 -1.09 -31.59 1.42
C PRO A 154 -2.48 -30.96 1.24
N LYS A 155 -3.15 -30.58 2.33
CA LYS A 155 -4.53 -30.04 2.32
C LYS A 155 -4.59 -28.65 2.97
N ALA A 156 -5.54 -27.82 2.51
CA ALA A 156 -5.86 -26.56 3.14
C ALA A 156 -6.40 -26.77 4.55
N ARG A 157 -6.22 -25.77 5.44
CA ARG A 157 -6.78 -25.83 6.78
C ARG A 157 -8.31 -25.69 6.71
N GLN A 158 -9.02 -26.66 7.25
CA GLN A 158 -10.50 -26.71 7.23
C GLN A 158 -11.14 -26.21 8.52
N THR A 159 -10.40 -26.31 9.65
CA THR A 159 -10.92 -25.94 10.97
C THR A 159 -9.90 -25.16 11.79
N ALA A 160 -10.38 -24.38 12.75
CA ALA A 160 -9.58 -23.76 13.80
C ALA A 160 -10.36 -23.85 15.12
N GLY A 161 -9.68 -24.35 16.20
CA GLY A 161 -10.30 -24.57 17.50
C GLY A 161 -11.45 -25.58 17.49
N GLY A 162 -11.48 -26.54 16.55
CA GLY A 162 -12.58 -27.50 16.41
C GLY A 162 -13.79 -27.00 15.64
N PHE A 163 -13.77 -25.76 15.14
CA PHE A 163 -14.87 -25.14 14.41
C PHE A 163 -14.52 -24.88 12.95
N LYS A 164 -15.53 -24.89 12.08
CA LYS A 164 -15.45 -24.38 10.73
C LYS A 164 -15.74 -22.88 10.74
N TRP A 165 -15.02 -22.11 9.92
CA TRP A 165 -15.13 -20.66 9.85
C TRP A 165 -15.36 -20.22 8.41
N VAL A 166 -16.34 -19.35 8.21
CA VAL A 166 -16.72 -18.85 6.89
C VAL A 166 -16.92 -17.34 6.95
N THR A 167 -16.37 -16.61 5.98
CA THR A 167 -16.66 -15.18 5.83
C THR A 167 -18.11 -14.99 5.39
N CYS A 168 -18.82 -14.04 6.00
CA CYS A 168 -20.09 -13.57 5.45
C CYS A 168 -19.74 -12.72 4.22
N ASN A 169 -20.16 -13.16 3.05
CA ASN A 169 -20.21 -12.28 1.88
C ASN A 169 -21.56 -11.54 2.02
N ASP A 170 -21.47 -10.21 2.23
CA ASP A 170 -22.64 -9.33 2.14
C ASP A 170 -23.04 -9.20 0.68
#